data_dfb38fd09fead0b8fff9edb7c78cab93
#
_entry.id   dfb38fd09fead0b8fff9edb7c78cab93
#
_cell.length_a   1.000
_cell.length_b   1.000
_cell.length_c   1.000
_cell.angle_alpha   90.00
_cell.angle_beta   90.00
_cell.angle_gamma   90.00
#
_symmetry.space_group_name_H-M   'P 1'
#
loop_
_entity.id
_entity.type
_entity.pdbx_description
1 polymer ?
#
loop_
_entity_poly.entity_id
_entity_poly.type
_entity_poly.pdbx_seq_one_letter_code
_entity_poly.pdbx_strand_id
1 'polypeptide(L)'
;MIVAGHQPNYLPWLGFFDKMLQCDVFLIADNVQFSARNFQNRNKVKTFDGVRWLTVPIEHAGKPLPINEVRIANVGNWARKHWVTLKCSYNQAPFWEKYSDFFEQTYSQEWTMLIDLNMHIIRGLMRFLKIEKPLVMGSSLRVSGIGSELALAQDKAMGADIHLSGIGGRDYLNIKRFEEEGIKVVFQDFQYPVYPQLHGEFVPNLSVVDYLFCTGGKIWRTEKQATLRS
;
A
#
# COMPACT_ATOMS: atom_id res chain seq x y z
N MET A 1 -6.54 2.30 21.40
CA MET A 1 -6.06 2.79 20.07
C MET A 1 -5.93 1.61 19.10
N ILE A 2 -6.46 1.74 17.90
CA ILE A 2 -6.33 0.74 16.83
C ILE A 2 -5.10 1.08 15.99
N VAL A 3 -4.13 0.18 15.94
CA VAL A 3 -2.96 0.29 15.07
C VAL A 3 -3.07 -0.73 13.94
N ALA A 4 -2.78 -0.29 12.72
CA ALA A 4 -2.65 -1.18 11.57
C ALA A 4 -1.29 -0.99 10.92
N GLY A 5 -0.61 -2.06 10.60
CA GLY A 5 0.69 -2.02 9.92
C GLY A 5 0.63 -2.59 8.50
N HIS A 6 1.40 -2.01 7.61
CA HIS A 6 1.64 -2.57 6.27
C HIS A 6 3.00 -2.15 5.72
N GLN A 7 3.61 -3.04 4.96
CA GLN A 7 4.79 -2.70 4.16
C GLN A 7 4.43 -1.61 3.13
N PRO A 8 5.32 -0.65 2.85
CA PRO A 8 5.07 0.39 1.85
C PRO A 8 5.01 -0.22 0.45
N ASN A 9 3.80 -0.34 -0.09
CA ASN A 9 3.58 -0.91 -1.42
C ASN A 9 3.71 0.16 -2.52
N TYR A 10 4.24 -0.24 -3.66
CA TYR A 10 4.22 0.54 -4.88
C TYR A 10 2.81 0.52 -5.48
N LEU A 11 2.23 1.69 -5.78
CA LEU A 11 0.87 1.84 -6.30
C LEU A 11 -0.15 0.95 -5.55
N PRO A 12 -0.36 1.11 -4.23
CA PRO A 12 -1.09 0.15 -3.43
C PRO A 12 -2.49 -0.17 -3.97
N TRP A 13 -3.02 -1.32 -3.62
CA TRP A 13 -4.37 -1.73 -3.94
C TRP A 13 -5.39 -1.15 -2.95
N LEU A 14 -6.67 -1.23 -3.28
CA LEU A 14 -7.73 -0.58 -2.51
C LEU A 14 -7.81 -1.07 -1.05
N GLY A 15 -7.56 -2.37 -0.80
CA GLY A 15 -7.56 -2.93 0.55
C GLY A 15 -6.46 -2.40 1.48
N PHE A 16 -5.37 -1.86 0.93
CA PHE A 16 -4.36 -1.14 1.71
C PHE A 16 -4.96 0.12 2.35
N PHE A 17 -5.71 0.90 1.57
CA PHE A 17 -6.36 2.12 2.04
C PHE A 17 -7.59 1.82 2.89
N ASP A 18 -8.30 0.72 2.63
CA ASP A 18 -9.39 0.26 3.47
C ASP A 18 -8.92 -0.06 4.88
N LYS A 19 -7.79 -0.76 5.01
CA LYS A 19 -7.15 -1.03 6.31
C LYS A 19 -6.75 0.27 7.01
N MET A 20 -6.20 1.23 6.27
CA MET A 20 -5.83 2.56 6.80
C MET A 20 -7.04 3.32 7.35
N LEU A 21 -8.20 3.23 6.71
CA LEU A 21 -9.43 3.84 7.20
C LEU A 21 -9.94 3.24 8.51
N GLN A 22 -9.60 1.97 8.80
CA GLN A 22 -10.08 1.23 9.97
C GLN A 22 -9.21 1.42 11.22
N CYS A 23 -8.07 2.09 11.14
CA CYS A 23 -7.18 2.31 12.27
C CYS A 23 -7.15 3.76 12.73
N ASP A 24 -6.61 4.00 13.92
CA ASP A 24 -6.32 5.34 14.43
C ASP A 24 -4.96 5.82 13.94
N VAL A 25 -3.97 4.92 13.91
CA VAL A 25 -2.60 5.16 13.42
C VAL A 25 -2.20 4.06 12.45
N PHE A 26 -1.60 4.44 11.32
CA PHE A 26 -1.14 3.50 10.32
C PHE A 26 0.40 3.41 10.31
N LEU A 27 0.91 2.24 10.63
CA LEU A 27 2.34 1.95 10.62
C LEU A 27 2.80 1.57 9.20
N ILE A 28 3.79 2.27 8.72
CA ILE A 28 4.54 1.90 7.51
C ILE A 28 5.72 1.03 7.95
N ALA A 29 5.61 -0.28 7.72
CA ALA A 29 6.64 -1.25 8.08
C ALA A 29 7.81 -1.20 7.07
N ASP A 30 8.60 -0.15 7.14
CA ASP A 30 9.73 0.13 6.26
C ASP A 30 11.02 -0.58 6.65
N ASN A 31 11.11 -1.01 7.91
CA ASN A 31 12.26 -1.69 8.52
C ASN A 31 12.21 -3.22 8.43
N VAL A 32 11.24 -3.78 7.71
CA VAL A 32 11.20 -5.22 7.43
C VAL A 32 11.96 -5.56 6.16
N GLN A 33 12.39 -6.82 6.04
CA GLN A 33 13.16 -7.30 4.89
C GLN A 33 12.37 -7.11 3.58
N PHE A 34 13.04 -6.57 2.57
CA PHE A 34 12.51 -6.52 1.21
C PHE A 34 12.38 -7.93 0.63
N SER A 35 11.24 -8.17 -0.02
CA SER A 35 10.95 -9.43 -0.69
C SER A 35 10.72 -9.16 -2.18
N ALA A 36 11.62 -9.65 -3.01
CA ALA A 36 11.48 -9.54 -4.46
C ALA A 36 10.18 -10.20 -4.95
N ARG A 37 9.60 -9.64 -6.00
CA ARG A 37 8.33 -10.09 -6.58
C ARG A 37 7.09 -9.91 -5.67
N ASN A 38 7.22 -9.18 -4.58
CA ASN A 38 6.10 -8.75 -3.74
C ASN A 38 5.61 -7.34 -4.15
N PHE A 39 4.53 -6.85 -3.56
CA PHE A 39 3.92 -5.56 -3.90
C PHE A 39 4.74 -4.33 -3.49
N GLN A 40 5.88 -4.51 -2.84
CA GLN A 40 6.78 -3.43 -2.41
C GLN A 40 7.34 -2.62 -3.58
N ASN A 41 7.69 -3.30 -4.69
CA ASN A 41 8.25 -2.64 -5.88
C ASN A 41 7.43 -2.85 -7.15
N ARG A 42 6.25 -3.45 -7.08
CA ARG A 42 5.39 -3.66 -8.26
C ARG A 42 3.91 -3.74 -7.91
N ASN A 43 3.08 -3.44 -8.89
CA ASN A 43 1.64 -3.71 -8.81
C ASN A 43 1.03 -3.88 -10.21
N LYS A 44 -0.24 -4.28 -10.24
CA LYS A 44 -0.98 -4.58 -11.46
C LYS A 44 -1.90 -3.43 -11.84
N VAL A 45 -1.96 -3.13 -13.13
CA VAL A 45 -2.93 -2.23 -13.74
C VAL A 45 -3.64 -2.95 -14.88
N LYS A 46 -4.84 -2.48 -15.25
CA LYS A 46 -5.59 -3.02 -16.38
C LYS A 46 -5.24 -2.23 -17.63
N THR A 47 -4.93 -2.93 -18.70
CA THR A 47 -4.62 -2.36 -20.01
C THR A 47 -5.57 -2.95 -21.07
N PHE A 48 -5.53 -2.43 -22.29
CA PHE A 48 -6.38 -2.93 -23.39
C PHE A 48 -6.10 -4.40 -23.76
N ASP A 49 -4.88 -4.88 -23.48
CA ASP A 49 -4.42 -6.25 -23.75
C ASP A 49 -4.43 -7.15 -22.50
N GLY A 50 -5.06 -6.70 -21.41
CA GLY A 50 -5.19 -7.44 -20.15
C GLY A 50 -4.46 -6.82 -18.97
N VAL A 51 -4.17 -7.63 -17.96
CA VAL A 51 -3.50 -7.18 -16.72
C VAL A 51 -1.99 -7.10 -16.93
N ARG A 52 -1.40 -5.96 -16.59
CA ARG A 52 0.04 -5.72 -16.70
C ARG A 52 0.66 -5.37 -15.34
N TRP A 53 1.82 -5.97 -15.07
CA TRP A 53 2.65 -5.59 -13.94
C TRP A 53 3.49 -4.36 -14.26
N LEU A 54 3.45 -3.36 -13.39
CA LEU A 54 4.39 -2.26 -13.34
C LEU A 54 5.41 -2.55 -12.25
N THR A 55 6.67 -2.78 -12.64
CA THR A 55 7.73 -3.17 -11.70
C THR A 55 8.84 -2.12 -11.71
N VAL A 56 9.09 -1.53 -10.55
CA VAL A 56 10.25 -0.65 -10.32
C VAL A 56 11.50 -1.52 -10.21
N PRO A 57 12.51 -1.34 -11.06
CA PRO A 57 13.75 -2.09 -10.96
C PRO A 57 14.53 -1.64 -9.74
N ILE A 58 15.15 -2.58 -9.05
CA ILE A 58 15.98 -2.33 -7.87
C ILE A 58 17.43 -2.75 -8.08
N GLU A 59 18.35 -2.09 -7.39
CA GLU A 59 19.74 -2.51 -7.35
C GLU A 59 19.88 -3.83 -6.61
N HIS A 60 20.77 -4.69 -7.08
CA HIS A 60 21.08 -5.95 -6.43
C HIS A 60 22.13 -5.72 -5.33
N ALA A 61 21.71 -5.84 -4.08
CA ALA A 61 22.60 -5.56 -2.94
C ALA A 61 23.51 -6.72 -2.51
N GLY A 62 23.40 -7.90 -3.13
CA GLY A 62 24.14 -9.10 -2.75
C GLY A 62 23.76 -9.70 -1.39
N LYS A 63 22.92 -9.02 -0.62
CA LYS A 63 22.38 -9.44 0.68
C LYS A 63 20.95 -8.96 0.88
N PRO A 64 20.18 -9.58 1.77
CA PRO A 64 18.88 -9.05 2.17
C PRO A 64 19.00 -7.65 2.80
N LEU A 65 18.16 -6.72 2.34
CA LEU A 65 18.07 -5.36 2.88
C LEU A 65 16.66 -5.10 3.44
N PRO A 66 16.51 -4.25 4.45
CA PRO A 66 15.21 -3.71 4.82
C PRO A 66 14.71 -2.77 3.71
N ILE A 67 13.38 -2.58 3.63
CA ILE A 67 12.74 -1.82 2.52
C ILE A 67 13.28 -0.39 2.44
N ASN A 68 13.53 0.25 3.57
CA ASN A 68 14.04 1.62 3.65
C ASN A 68 15.50 1.79 3.19
N GLU A 69 16.21 0.69 2.91
CA GLU A 69 17.58 0.71 2.34
C GLU A 69 17.61 0.30 0.86
N VAL A 70 16.47 -0.09 0.28
CA VAL A 70 16.42 -0.55 -1.11
C VAL A 70 16.54 0.62 -2.07
N ARG A 71 17.55 0.55 -2.96
CA ARG A 71 17.79 1.53 -4.00
C ARG A 71 17.12 1.13 -5.32
N ILE A 72 16.64 2.14 -6.05
CA ILE A 72 16.09 1.96 -7.39
C ILE A 72 17.23 1.90 -8.40
N ALA A 73 17.21 0.89 -9.25
CA ALA A 73 18.09 0.81 -10.41
C ALA A 73 17.51 1.68 -11.54
N ASN A 74 18.11 2.84 -11.78
CA ASN A 74 17.64 3.78 -12.81
C ASN A 74 18.08 3.34 -14.21
N VAL A 75 17.68 2.12 -14.60
CA VAL A 75 17.97 1.51 -15.89
C VAL A 75 16.71 1.31 -16.73
N GLY A 76 16.83 1.25 -18.03
CA GLY A 76 15.78 0.84 -18.95
C GLY A 76 14.59 1.78 -19.04
N ASN A 77 14.71 3.04 -18.60
CA ASN A 77 13.65 4.06 -18.65
C ASN A 77 12.31 3.58 -18.02
N TRP A 78 12.39 2.87 -16.89
CA TRP A 78 11.23 2.28 -16.23
C TRP A 78 10.14 3.30 -15.90
N ALA A 79 10.52 4.48 -15.41
CA ALA A 79 9.58 5.54 -15.03
C ALA A 79 8.75 5.99 -16.24
N ARG A 80 9.41 6.29 -17.37
CA ARG A 80 8.71 6.63 -18.62
C ARG A 80 7.79 5.50 -19.10
N LYS A 81 8.24 4.24 -19.01
CA LYS A 81 7.41 3.08 -19.40
C LYS A 81 6.17 2.97 -18.54
N HIS A 82 6.28 3.19 -17.22
CA HIS A 82 5.14 3.18 -16.31
C HIS A 82 4.16 4.31 -16.65
N TRP A 83 4.66 5.55 -16.83
CA TRP A 83 3.82 6.67 -17.23
C TRP A 83 3.10 6.41 -18.55
N VAL A 84 3.82 5.99 -19.59
CA VAL A 84 3.20 5.67 -20.89
C VAL A 84 2.15 4.56 -20.73
N THR A 85 2.41 3.53 -19.94
CA THR A 85 1.43 2.48 -19.69
C THR A 85 0.18 3.04 -19.02
N LEU A 86 0.30 3.86 -17.97
CA LEU A 86 -0.85 4.48 -17.32
C LEU A 86 -1.62 5.38 -18.29
N LYS A 87 -0.91 6.23 -19.04
CA LYS A 87 -1.52 7.13 -20.02
C LYS A 87 -2.30 6.35 -21.09
N CYS A 88 -1.69 5.35 -21.71
CA CYS A 88 -2.35 4.54 -22.75
C CYS A 88 -3.55 3.73 -22.21
N SER A 89 -3.49 3.34 -20.92
CA SER A 89 -4.54 2.53 -20.31
C SER A 89 -5.72 3.36 -19.81
N TYR A 90 -5.48 4.60 -19.35
CA TYR A 90 -6.50 5.36 -18.61
C TYR A 90 -6.81 6.75 -19.13
N ASN A 91 -6.22 7.22 -20.26
CA ASN A 91 -6.50 8.55 -20.80
C ASN A 91 -7.97 8.76 -21.23
N GLN A 92 -8.74 7.68 -21.40
CA GLN A 92 -10.17 7.74 -21.68
C GLN A 92 -11.04 7.55 -20.42
N ALA A 93 -10.43 7.38 -19.26
CA ALA A 93 -11.16 7.21 -18.01
C ALA A 93 -11.82 8.54 -17.58
N PRO A 94 -13.04 8.49 -16.98
CA PRO A 94 -13.80 9.71 -16.65
C PRO A 94 -13.08 10.71 -15.75
N PHE A 95 -12.11 10.26 -14.95
CA PHE A 95 -11.38 11.10 -14.01
C PHE A 95 -9.88 11.19 -14.32
N TRP A 96 -9.48 10.89 -15.55
CA TRP A 96 -8.09 10.97 -15.99
C TRP A 96 -7.49 12.35 -15.71
N GLU A 97 -8.08 13.42 -16.24
CA GLU A 97 -7.59 14.79 -16.11
C GLU A 97 -7.44 15.26 -14.66
N LYS A 98 -8.22 14.67 -13.75
CA LYS A 98 -8.17 15.05 -12.33
C LYS A 98 -6.90 14.56 -11.62
N TYR A 99 -6.29 13.49 -12.09
CA TYR A 99 -5.22 12.81 -11.35
C TYR A 99 -3.94 12.59 -12.18
N SER A 100 -4.01 12.71 -13.49
CA SER A 100 -2.90 12.39 -14.41
C SER A 100 -1.63 13.19 -14.13
N ASP A 101 -1.75 14.49 -13.85
CA ASP A 101 -0.63 15.40 -13.61
C ASP A 101 0.24 14.92 -12.43
N PHE A 102 -0.36 14.38 -11.37
CA PHE A 102 0.39 13.84 -10.25
C PHE A 102 1.29 12.66 -10.68
N PHE A 103 0.77 11.77 -11.49
CA PHE A 103 1.54 10.62 -11.97
C PHE A 103 2.59 11.04 -13.00
N GLU A 104 2.28 11.99 -13.89
CA GLU A 104 3.26 12.55 -14.82
C GLU A 104 4.44 13.17 -14.08
N GLN A 105 4.16 14.01 -13.08
CA GLN A 105 5.18 14.61 -12.22
C GLN A 105 5.96 13.55 -11.43
N THR A 106 5.30 12.54 -10.90
CA THR A 106 5.96 11.43 -10.17
C THR A 106 6.97 10.70 -11.05
N TYR A 107 6.60 10.41 -12.30
CA TYR A 107 7.46 9.66 -13.22
C TYR A 107 8.45 10.51 -14.03
N SER A 108 8.35 11.83 -13.96
CA SER A 108 9.34 12.75 -14.52
C SER A 108 10.50 13.03 -13.56
N GLN A 109 10.38 12.65 -12.29
CA GLN A 109 11.43 12.79 -11.28
C GLN A 109 12.35 11.59 -11.25
N GLU A 110 13.58 11.79 -10.81
CA GLU A 110 14.50 10.70 -10.46
C GLU A 110 14.30 10.28 -9.01
N TRP A 111 14.17 8.98 -8.80
CA TRP A 111 14.02 8.38 -7.49
C TRP A 111 15.23 7.49 -7.18
N THR A 112 15.86 7.74 -6.05
CA THR A 112 17.01 6.95 -5.58
C THR A 112 16.57 5.81 -4.68
N MET A 113 15.68 6.10 -3.72
CA MET A 113 15.22 5.12 -2.73
C MET A 113 13.81 4.66 -3.05
N LEU A 114 13.57 3.34 -2.95
CA LEU A 114 12.24 2.77 -3.17
C LEU A 114 11.22 3.29 -2.16
N ILE A 115 11.65 3.48 -0.90
CA ILE A 115 10.78 4.00 0.15
C ILE A 115 10.28 5.41 -0.15
N ASP A 116 11.14 6.28 -0.69
CA ASP A 116 10.77 7.67 -0.99
C ASP A 116 9.71 7.73 -2.11
N LEU A 117 9.89 6.95 -3.18
CA LEU A 117 8.90 6.80 -4.25
C LEU A 117 7.57 6.28 -3.70
N ASN A 118 7.61 5.20 -2.92
CA ASN A 118 6.39 4.58 -2.38
C ASN A 118 5.65 5.55 -1.44
N MET A 119 6.36 6.24 -0.55
CA MET A 119 5.75 7.20 0.36
C MET A 119 5.20 8.44 -0.34
N HIS A 120 5.86 8.93 -1.40
CA HIS A 120 5.32 9.98 -2.26
C HIS A 120 4.00 9.56 -2.88
N ILE A 121 3.95 8.38 -3.48
CA ILE A 121 2.74 7.82 -4.10
C ILE A 121 1.65 7.60 -3.05
N ILE A 122 1.94 6.94 -1.92
CA ILE A 122 0.97 6.67 -0.86
C ILE A 122 0.34 7.96 -0.35
N ARG A 123 1.14 8.99 -0.05
CA ARG A 123 0.62 10.29 0.40
C ARG A 123 -0.21 11.00 -0.66
N GLY A 124 0.17 10.92 -1.93
CA GLY A 124 -0.62 11.44 -3.04
C GLY A 124 -1.98 10.76 -3.15
N LEU A 125 -1.97 9.43 -3.08
CA LEU A 125 -3.19 8.60 -3.12
C LEU A 125 -4.10 8.86 -1.90
N MET A 126 -3.53 9.03 -0.70
CA MET A 126 -4.29 9.42 0.50
C MET A 126 -5.04 10.75 0.28
N ARG A 127 -4.36 11.77 -0.27
CA ARG A 127 -5.00 13.07 -0.59
C ARG A 127 -6.17 12.89 -1.57
N PHE A 128 -5.99 12.10 -2.62
CA PHE A 128 -7.03 11.85 -3.62
C PHE A 128 -8.23 11.09 -3.06
N LEU A 129 -7.98 10.16 -2.13
CA LEU A 129 -9.00 9.38 -1.43
C LEU A 129 -9.57 10.11 -0.20
N LYS A 130 -9.08 11.33 0.10
CA LYS A 130 -9.47 12.12 1.29
C LYS A 130 -9.26 11.36 2.60
N ILE A 131 -8.14 10.64 2.71
CA ILE A 131 -7.75 9.88 3.90
C ILE A 131 -6.78 10.74 4.71
N GLU A 132 -7.20 11.13 5.92
CA GLU A 132 -6.40 11.87 6.90
C GLU A 132 -6.10 10.94 8.08
N LYS A 133 -4.98 10.24 8.00
CA LYS A 133 -4.53 9.31 9.05
C LYS A 133 -3.06 9.57 9.38
N PRO A 134 -2.70 9.58 10.67
CA PRO A 134 -1.31 9.61 11.09
C PRO A 134 -0.55 8.40 10.52
N LEU A 135 0.60 8.67 9.91
CA LEU A 135 1.54 7.63 9.44
C LEU A 135 2.76 7.63 10.36
N VAL A 136 3.12 6.46 10.87
CA VAL A 136 4.33 6.23 11.66
C VAL A 136 5.25 5.30 10.89
N MET A 137 6.51 5.70 10.72
CA MET A 137 7.52 4.83 10.09
C MET A 137 8.01 3.81 11.13
N GLY A 138 8.00 2.53 10.79
CA GLY A 138 8.47 1.46 11.68
C GLY A 138 9.90 1.65 12.14
N SER A 139 10.76 2.17 11.24
CA SER A 139 12.16 2.51 11.55
C SER A 139 12.32 3.60 12.61
N SER A 140 11.33 4.49 12.78
CA SER A 140 11.37 5.58 13.76
C SER A 140 11.12 5.10 15.21
N LEU A 141 10.50 3.94 15.39
CA LEU A 141 10.13 3.44 16.72
C LEU A 141 11.29 2.85 17.52
N ARG A 142 12.46 2.62 16.89
CA ARG A 142 13.67 2.07 17.52
C ARG A 142 13.43 0.77 18.29
N VAL A 143 12.50 -0.06 17.82
CA VAL A 143 12.25 -1.40 18.34
C VAL A 143 12.85 -2.45 17.41
N SER A 144 13.14 -3.63 17.95
CA SER A 144 13.73 -4.75 17.22
C SER A 144 12.88 -6.00 17.34
N GLY A 145 13.08 -6.94 16.43
CA GLY A 145 12.35 -8.20 16.36
C GLY A 145 12.22 -8.67 14.92
N ILE A 146 11.58 -9.81 14.74
CA ILE A 146 11.29 -10.40 13.42
C ILE A 146 9.84 -10.89 13.43
N GLY A 147 9.13 -10.69 12.32
CA GLY A 147 7.77 -11.20 12.15
C GLY A 147 6.82 -10.72 13.24
N SER A 148 6.21 -11.67 13.96
CA SER A 148 5.23 -11.40 15.00
C SER A 148 5.79 -10.58 16.17
N GLU A 149 7.03 -10.85 16.60
CA GLU A 149 7.65 -10.13 17.73
C GLU A 149 7.94 -8.67 17.37
N LEU A 150 8.35 -8.39 16.13
CA LEU A 150 8.50 -7.01 15.66
C LEU A 150 7.18 -6.26 15.67
N ALA A 151 6.12 -6.89 15.14
CA ALA A 151 4.78 -6.27 15.10
C ALA A 151 4.28 -5.97 16.51
N LEU A 152 4.43 -6.90 17.44
CA LEU A 152 4.07 -6.71 18.86
C LEU A 152 4.87 -5.58 19.50
N ALA A 153 6.18 -5.53 19.29
CA ALA A 153 7.04 -4.49 19.83
C ALA A 153 6.67 -3.09 19.29
N GLN A 154 6.31 -3.00 18.00
CA GLN A 154 5.84 -1.77 17.38
C GLN A 154 4.50 -1.31 17.96
N ASP A 155 3.55 -2.22 18.12
CA ASP A 155 2.24 -1.92 18.71
C ASP A 155 2.37 -1.44 20.17
N LYS A 156 3.20 -2.09 20.97
CA LYS A 156 3.50 -1.68 22.37
C LYS A 156 4.12 -0.28 22.40
N ALA A 157 5.07 0.00 21.52
CA ALA A 157 5.72 1.32 21.46
C ALA A 157 4.74 2.44 21.08
N MET A 158 3.67 2.11 20.33
CA MET A 158 2.61 3.04 19.94
C MET A 158 1.45 3.08 20.94
N GLY A 159 1.40 2.19 21.96
CA GLY A 159 0.29 2.08 22.90
C GLY A 159 -0.99 1.55 22.30
N ALA A 160 -0.89 0.53 21.45
CA ALA A 160 -2.04 -0.09 20.81
C ALA A 160 -2.85 -0.95 21.79
N ASP A 161 -4.18 -0.88 21.70
CA ASP A 161 -5.11 -1.83 22.34
C ASP A 161 -5.56 -2.90 21.35
N ILE A 162 -5.55 -2.56 20.04
CA ILE A 162 -5.97 -3.44 18.95
C ILE A 162 -4.93 -3.41 17.84
N HIS A 163 -4.45 -4.59 17.45
CA HIS A 163 -3.67 -4.81 16.23
C HIS A 163 -4.60 -5.19 15.08
N LEU A 164 -4.75 -4.31 14.08
CA LEU A 164 -5.51 -4.62 12.87
C LEU A 164 -4.59 -5.20 11.80
N SER A 165 -4.63 -6.50 11.62
CA SER A 165 -3.85 -7.22 10.62
C SER A 165 -4.57 -7.37 9.29
N GLY A 166 -3.83 -7.49 8.20
CA GLY A 166 -4.34 -8.08 6.97
C GLY A 166 -4.49 -9.60 7.11
N ILE A 167 -5.23 -10.22 6.19
CA ILE A 167 -5.54 -11.67 6.25
C ILE A 167 -4.26 -12.54 6.26
N GLY A 168 -3.20 -12.13 5.57
CA GLY A 168 -1.91 -12.83 5.57
C GLY A 168 -1.18 -12.82 6.93
N GLY A 169 -1.63 -12.03 7.89
CA GLY A 169 -1.13 -12.07 9.26
C GLY A 169 -1.45 -13.36 9.99
N ARG A 170 -2.48 -14.09 9.55
CA ARG A 170 -2.87 -15.38 10.12
C ARG A 170 -1.76 -16.44 10.02
N ASP A 171 -0.90 -16.30 9.01
CA ASP A 171 0.15 -17.27 8.74
C ASP A 171 1.37 -17.14 9.64
N TYR A 172 1.57 -15.95 10.29
CA TYR A 172 2.79 -15.70 11.06
C TYR A 172 2.58 -15.04 12.43
N LEU A 173 1.41 -14.41 12.70
CA LEU A 173 1.18 -13.75 13.99
C LEU A 173 0.96 -14.75 15.11
N ASN A 174 1.70 -14.62 16.19
CA ASN A 174 1.46 -15.32 17.44
C ASN A 174 0.42 -14.57 18.29
N ILE A 175 -0.88 -14.83 18.00
CA ILE A 175 -2.01 -14.11 18.62
C ILE A 175 -1.93 -14.19 20.16
N LYS A 176 -1.55 -15.35 20.71
CA LYS A 176 -1.45 -15.55 22.14
C LYS A 176 -0.47 -14.55 22.80
N ARG A 177 0.66 -14.23 22.13
CA ARG A 177 1.63 -13.26 22.62
C ARG A 177 1.06 -11.82 22.66
N PHE A 178 0.20 -11.46 21.69
CA PHE A 178 -0.50 -10.17 21.73
C PHE A 178 -1.51 -10.12 22.87
N GLU A 179 -2.29 -11.18 23.09
CA GLU A 179 -3.26 -11.29 24.18
C GLU A 179 -2.60 -11.21 25.57
N GLU A 180 -1.45 -11.86 25.76
CA GLU A 180 -0.64 -11.79 26.99
C GLU A 180 -0.20 -10.36 27.33
N GLU A 181 -0.02 -9.52 26.31
CA GLU A 181 0.34 -8.10 26.44
C GLU A 181 -0.88 -7.16 26.41
N GLY A 182 -2.09 -7.72 26.43
CA GLY A 182 -3.35 -6.96 26.47
C GLY A 182 -3.76 -6.35 25.11
N ILE A 183 -3.17 -6.81 24.01
CA ILE A 183 -3.48 -6.31 22.65
C ILE A 183 -4.34 -7.32 21.93
N LYS A 184 -5.56 -6.89 21.54
CA LYS A 184 -6.48 -7.72 20.74
C LYS A 184 -6.05 -7.73 19.28
N VAL A 185 -5.90 -8.92 18.65
CA VAL A 185 -5.66 -9.04 17.21
C VAL A 185 -6.97 -9.15 16.46
N VAL A 186 -7.19 -8.29 15.47
CA VAL A 186 -8.34 -8.31 14.57
C VAL A 186 -7.85 -8.42 13.14
N PHE A 187 -8.51 -9.22 12.33
CA PHE A 187 -8.18 -9.35 10.91
C PHE A 187 -9.13 -8.54 10.05
N GLN A 188 -8.56 -7.81 9.09
CA GLN A 188 -9.33 -7.06 8.11
C GLN A 188 -10.22 -8.02 7.29
N ASP A 189 -11.50 -7.70 7.20
CA ASP A 189 -12.43 -8.30 6.24
C ASP A 189 -12.73 -7.26 5.14
N PHE A 190 -11.99 -7.34 4.04
CA PHE A 190 -12.13 -6.42 2.93
C PHE A 190 -12.91 -7.05 1.78
N GLN A 191 -14.08 -6.50 1.50
CA GLN A 191 -14.87 -6.85 0.34
C GLN A 191 -14.54 -5.89 -0.81
N TYR A 192 -13.96 -6.43 -1.88
CA TYR A 192 -13.56 -5.62 -3.03
C TYR A 192 -14.82 -5.08 -3.76
N PRO A 193 -14.99 -3.77 -3.90
CA PRO A 193 -16.14 -3.21 -4.60
C PRO A 193 -16.05 -3.50 -6.10
N VAL A 194 -17.19 -3.84 -6.69
CA VAL A 194 -17.32 -3.89 -8.15
C VAL A 194 -17.65 -2.50 -8.66
N TYR A 195 -16.90 -2.03 -9.65
CA TYR A 195 -17.07 -0.71 -10.27
C TYR A 195 -16.81 -0.79 -11.78
N PRO A 196 -17.33 0.14 -12.57
CA PRO A 196 -17.02 0.20 -14.00
C PRO A 196 -15.52 0.38 -14.24
N GLN A 197 -14.93 -0.52 -14.99
CA GLN A 197 -13.52 -0.46 -15.43
C GLN A 197 -13.46 -0.27 -16.94
N LEU A 198 -12.36 0.31 -17.44
CA LEU A 198 -12.05 0.27 -18.86
C LEU A 198 -11.63 -1.16 -19.29
N HIS A 199 -11.60 -1.40 -20.57
CA HIS A 199 -11.05 -2.61 -21.19
C HIS A 199 -11.74 -3.94 -20.78
N GLY A 200 -13.08 -3.99 -20.91
CA GLY A 200 -13.85 -5.24 -20.77
C GLY A 200 -14.18 -5.64 -19.34
N GLU A 201 -14.19 -6.95 -19.08
CA GLU A 201 -14.69 -7.52 -17.82
C GLU A 201 -13.97 -7.02 -16.58
N PHE A 202 -14.66 -7.02 -15.44
CA PHE A 202 -14.12 -6.57 -14.17
C PHE A 202 -12.97 -7.47 -13.66
N VAL A 203 -11.87 -6.83 -13.27
CA VAL A 203 -10.70 -7.48 -12.67
C VAL A 203 -10.47 -6.94 -11.26
N PRO A 204 -10.58 -7.77 -10.21
CA PRO A 204 -10.33 -7.35 -8.84
C PRO A 204 -8.83 -7.22 -8.51
N ASN A 205 -8.53 -6.63 -7.36
CA ASN A 205 -7.17 -6.57 -6.78
C ASN A 205 -6.12 -5.91 -7.66
N LEU A 206 -6.52 -4.91 -8.45
CA LEU A 206 -5.62 -4.01 -9.15
C LEU A 206 -5.11 -2.92 -8.20
N SER A 207 -4.10 -2.18 -8.66
CA SER A 207 -3.74 -0.91 -8.04
C SER A 207 -4.96 0.00 -7.89
N VAL A 208 -5.02 0.78 -6.81
CA VAL A 208 -6.07 1.79 -6.59
C VAL A 208 -6.12 2.85 -7.68
N VAL A 209 -5.09 2.95 -8.49
CA VAL A 209 -5.02 3.86 -9.64
C VAL A 209 -6.16 3.57 -10.63
N ASP A 210 -6.47 2.28 -10.88
CA ASP A 210 -7.62 1.87 -11.69
C ASP A 210 -8.93 2.41 -11.09
N TYR A 211 -9.12 2.22 -9.79
CA TYR A 211 -10.29 2.75 -9.07
C TYR A 211 -10.40 4.27 -9.16
N LEU A 212 -9.28 4.99 -8.95
CA LEU A 212 -9.26 6.45 -9.01
C LEU A 212 -9.68 6.99 -10.37
N PHE A 213 -9.07 6.49 -11.44
CA PHE A 213 -9.36 6.96 -12.79
C PHE A 213 -10.78 6.61 -13.23
N CYS A 214 -11.31 5.47 -12.81
CA CYS A 214 -12.64 5.01 -13.22
C CYS A 214 -13.78 5.59 -12.36
N THR A 215 -13.55 5.92 -11.07
CA THR A 215 -14.63 6.31 -10.14
C THR A 215 -14.48 7.70 -9.52
N GLY A 216 -13.32 8.33 -9.68
CA GLY A 216 -13.01 9.61 -9.05
C GLY A 216 -12.67 9.53 -7.56
N GLY A 217 -12.36 8.33 -7.05
CA GLY A 217 -11.96 8.13 -5.66
C GLY A 217 -13.13 8.23 -4.67
N LYS A 218 -14.36 7.92 -5.08
CA LYS A 218 -15.50 7.85 -4.16
C LYS A 218 -15.23 6.87 -3.03
N ILE A 219 -15.72 7.17 -1.83
CA ILE A 219 -15.59 6.23 -0.70
C ILE A 219 -16.33 4.94 -1.05
N TRP A 220 -15.63 3.81 -0.96
CA TRP A 220 -16.15 2.47 -1.28
C TRP A 220 -16.79 1.76 -0.08
N ARG A 221 -16.65 2.31 1.14
CA ARG A 221 -17.17 1.69 2.37
C ARG A 221 -18.62 2.07 2.59
N THR A 222 -19.42 1.09 2.98
CA THR A 222 -20.75 1.32 3.53
C THR A 222 -20.65 1.54 5.06
N GLU A 223 -21.63 2.22 5.65
CA GLU A 223 -21.68 2.49 7.11
C GLU A 223 -21.54 1.24 7.98
N LYS A 224 -22.00 0.07 7.48
CA LYS A 224 -21.89 -1.21 8.19
C LYS A 224 -20.44 -1.74 8.36
N GLN A 225 -19.49 -1.23 7.58
CA GLN A 225 -18.07 -1.65 7.66
C GLN A 225 -17.24 -0.73 8.59
N ALA A 226 -17.86 0.24 9.24
CA ALA A 226 -17.17 1.29 9.97
C ALA A 226 -16.80 0.95 11.43
N THR A 227 -17.21 -0.20 11.99
CA THR A 227 -17.14 -0.40 13.44
C THR A 227 -16.31 -1.63 13.84
N LEU A 228 -14.99 -1.41 14.10
CA LEU A 228 -14.16 -2.35 14.89
C LEU A 228 -14.25 -2.09 16.39
N ARG A 229 -15.08 -1.10 16.82
CA ARG A 229 -15.17 -0.62 18.22
C ARG A 229 -16.36 -1.20 19.00
N SER A 230 -17.12 -2.12 18.41
CA SER A 230 -18.19 -2.82 19.11
C SER A 230 -17.79 -4.19 19.61
#